data_69cd5ac3d12c4217bb402539b48537b1
#
_entry.id   69cd5ac3d12c4217bb402539b48537b1
#
_cell.length_a   1.000
_cell.length_b   1.000
_cell.length_c   1.000
_cell.angle_alpha   90.00
_cell.angle_beta   90.00
_cell.angle_gamma   90.00
#
_symmetry.space_group_name_H-M   'P 1'
#
loop_
_entity.id
_entity.type
_entity.pdbx_description
1 polymer ?
#
loop_
_entity_poly.entity_id
_entity_poly.type
_entity_poly.pdbx_seq_one_letter_code
_entity_poly.pdbx_strand_id
1 'polypeptide(L)'
;MSPQCVSAMKGIAESMQEGENRQLHPGWIPVLERVPLFKALNKRHLKRVARLAELKRYKSGPIVVRAGARGDAFFVILDGSARVETPDGHTRDLHEGDYFGELALLDGAPRSATVSAINSLATARISRTAFLGLLRDEPAMGVRLAHGLVDIVRDLQKA
;
A
#
# COMPACT_ATOMS: atom_id res chain seq x y z
N MET A 1 1.31 5.84 -14.23
CA MET A 1 2.57 6.32 -13.64
C MET A 1 3.61 6.49 -14.75
N SER A 2 4.44 7.53 -14.67
CA SER A 2 5.45 7.75 -15.70
C SER A 2 6.56 6.69 -15.62
N PRO A 3 7.22 6.34 -16.74
CA PRO A 3 8.34 5.40 -16.72
C PRO A 3 9.48 5.83 -15.79
N GLN A 4 9.67 7.14 -15.61
CA GLN A 4 10.69 7.68 -14.72
C GLN A 4 10.40 7.36 -13.26
N CYS A 5 9.13 7.41 -12.82
CA CYS A 5 8.73 7.03 -11.46
C CYS A 5 8.95 5.53 -11.21
N VAL A 6 8.63 4.69 -12.19
CA VAL A 6 8.83 3.24 -12.08
C VAL A 6 10.30 2.91 -11.92
N SER A 7 11.17 3.54 -12.72
CA SER A 7 12.62 3.34 -12.66
C SER A 7 13.19 3.77 -11.30
N ALA A 8 12.72 4.90 -10.76
CA ALA A 8 13.14 5.39 -9.45
C ALA A 8 12.74 4.43 -8.32
N MET A 9 11.54 3.85 -8.39
CA MET A 9 11.06 2.90 -7.38
C MET A 9 11.87 1.61 -7.38
N LYS A 10 12.24 1.12 -8.54
CA LYS A 10 13.10 -0.06 -8.66
C LYS A 10 14.46 0.16 -8.00
N GLY A 11 15.08 1.32 -8.22
CA GLY A 11 16.33 1.70 -7.56
C GLY A 11 16.20 1.77 -6.06
N ILE A 12 15.07 2.23 -5.53
CA ILE A 12 14.78 2.26 -4.10
C ILE A 12 14.79 0.84 -3.53
N ALA A 13 14.09 -0.10 -4.18
CA ALA A 13 14.05 -1.48 -3.73
C ALA A 13 15.43 -2.15 -3.75
N GLU A 14 16.25 -1.85 -4.74
CA GLU A 14 17.61 -2.40 -4.87
C GLU A 14 18.57 -1.87 -3.80
N SER A 15 18.37 -0.61 -3.35
CA SER A 15 19.22 0.01 -2.34
C SER A 15 18.88 -0.42 -0.91
N MET A 16 17.77 -1.11 -0.71
CA MET A 16 17.32 -1.52 0.62
C MET A 16 17.71 -2.95 0.92
N GLN A 17 18.25 -3.20 2.12
CA GLN A 17 18.59 -4.53 2.61
C GLN A 17 17.61 -4.97 3.70
N GLU A 18 17.30 -6.27 3.70
CA GLU A 18 16.49 -6.85 4.78
C GLU A 18 17.18 -6.69 6.13
N GLY A 19 16.45 -6.20 7.09
CA GLY A 19 16.96 -6.04 8.46
C GLY A 19 17.57 -4.68 8.78
N GLU A 20 17.87 -3.84 7.79
CA GLU A 20 18.24 -2.46 8.08
C GLU A 20 17.02 -1.68 8.57
N ASN A 21 17.26 -0.80 9.50
CA ASN A 21 16.21 0.06 10.05
C ASN A 21 15.79 1.07 8.96
N ARG A 22 15.11 0.85 8.28
CA ARG A 22 13.78 0.76 7.78
C ARG A 22 13.08 2.08 7.55
N GLN A 23 13.86 3.12 7.38
CA GLN A 23 13.34 4.31 6.75
C GLN A 23 13.37 4.08 5.25
N LEU A 24 12.21 3.81 4.70
CA LEU A 24 12.06 3.75 3.26
C LEU A 24 12.55 5.06 2.65
N HIS A 25 13.28 4.96 1.56
CA HIS A 25 13.70 6.11 0.80
C HIS A 25 12.46 6.96 0.45
N PRO A 26 12.48 8.29 0.68
CA PRO A 26 11.28 9.12 0.51
C PRO A 26 10.74 9.19 -0.92
N GLY A 27 11.46 8.67 -1.90
CA GLY A 27 11.05 8.69 -3.31
C GLY A 27 9.77 7.92 -3.64
N TRP A 28 9.26 7.07 -2.74
CA TRP A 28 7.99 6.39 -2.97
C TRP A 28 6.77 7.13 -2.39
N ILE A 29 7.01 8.21 -1.62
CA ILE A 29 5.92 9.00 -1.04
C ILE A 29 4.91 9.48 -2.09
N PRO A 30 5.32 9.91 -3.30
CA PRO A 30 4.36 10.29 -4.35
C PRO A 30 3.32 9.22 -4.68
N VAL A 31 3.62 7.95 -4.48
CA VAL A 31 2.64 6.88 -4.67
C VAL A 31 1.53 7.00 -3.62
N LEU A 32 1.89 7.29 -2.36
CA LEU A 32 0.91 7.47 -1.29
C LEU A 32 -0.05 8.63 -1.57
N GLU A 33 0.42 9.70 -2.21
CA GLU A 33 -0.42 10.84 -2.59
C GLU A 33 -1.54 10.45 -3.55
N ARG A 34 -1.35 9.37 -4.30
CA ARG A 34 -2.32 8.87 -5.28
C ARG A 34 -3.34 7.90 -4.70
N VAL A 35 -3.10 7.40 -3.49
CA VAL A 35 -4.04 6.49 -2.81
C VAL A 35 -5.25 7.30 -2.34
N PRO A 36 -6.47 6.97 -2.78
CA PRO A 36 -7.65 7.78 -2.45
C PRO A 36 -7.82 8.06 -0.96
N LEU A 37 -7.56 7.06 -0.13
CA LEU A 37 -7.65 7.19 1.33
C LEU A 37 -6.72 8.30 1.87
N PHE A 38 -5.57 8.51 1.25
CA PHE A 38 -4.53 9.43 1.75
C PHE A 38 -4.55 10.80 1.09
N LYS A 39 -5.43 11.04 0.13
CA LYS A 39 -5.47 12.32 -0.61
C LYS A 39 -5.73 13.52 0.29
N ALA A 40 -6.45 13.35 1.38
CA ALA A 40 -6.74 14.43 2.32
C ALA A 40 -5.59 14.71 3.31
N LEU A 41 -4.56 13.87 3.33
CA LEU A 41 -3.41 14.06 4.21
C LEU A 41 -2.44 15.07 3.61
N ASN A 42 -1.79 15.87 4.46
CA ASN A 42 -0.72 16.76 4.03
C ASN A 42 0.62 16.00 3.91
N LYS A 43 1.64 16.67 3.39
CA LYS A 43 2.96 16.05 3.19
C LYS A 43 3.59 15.56 4.50
N ARG A 44 3.41 16.28 5.60
CA ARG A 44 3.92 15.88 6.91
C ARG A 44 3.28 14.56 7.36
N HIS A 45 1.97 14.44 7.19
CA HIS A 45 1.25 13.20 7.52
C HIS A 45 1.69 12.04 6.64
N LEU A 46 1.85 12.26 5.34
CA LEU A 46 2.32 11.23 4.42
C LEU A 46 3.71 10.73 4.77
N LYS A 47 4.62 11.61 5.18
CA LYS A 47 5.95 11.22 5.65
C LYS A 47 5.87 10.33 6.88
N ARG A 48 4.96 10.61 7.80
CA ARG A 48 4.75 9.80 9.00
C ARG A 48 4.20 8.41 8.64
N VAL A 49 3.26 8.35 7.72
CA VAL A 49 2.75 7.06 7.21
C VAL A 49 3.88 6.28 6.55
N ALA A 50 4.69 6.93 5.73
CA ALA A 50 5.81 6.30 5.05
C ALA A 50 6.84 5.69 6.01
N ARG A 51 7.08 6.31 7.16
CA ARG A 51 8.01 5.80 8.16
C ARG A 51 7.57 4.49 8.81
N LEU A 52 6.29 4.15 8.73
CA LEU A 52 5.78 2.90 9.26
C LEU A 52 6.08 1.71 8.35
N ALA A 53 6.42 1.96 7.10
CA ALA A 53 6.56 0.92 6.10
C ALA A 53 7.80 0.08 6.31
N GLU A 54 7.66 -1.21 6.01
CA GLU A 54 8.75 -2.18 6.02
C GLU A 54 8.94 -2.74 4.62
N LEU A 55 10.20 -3.00 4.24
CA LEU A 55 10.48 -3.71 3.00
C LEU A 55 10.15 -5.19 3.18
N LYS A 56 9.31 -5.72 2.28
CA LYS A 56 9.01 -7.15 2.21
C LYS A 56 9.28 -7.66 0.82
N ARG A 57 10.12 -8.70 0.74
CA ARG A 57 10.48 -9.36 -0.52
C ARG A 57 9.83 -10.72 -0.63
N TYR A 58 9.43 -11.07 -1.83
CA TYR A 58 8.83 -12.37 -2.16
C TYR A 58 9.53 -12.93 -3.39
N LYS A 59 9.78 -14.24 -3.38
CA LYS A 59 10.26 -14.95 -4.58
C LYS A 59 9.09 -15.13 -5.55
N SER A 60 9.35 -15.57 -6.77
CA SER A 60 8.31 -15.91 -7.74
C SER A 60 7.41 -17.03 -7.21
N GLY A 61 6.09 -16.83 -7.27
CA GLY A 61 5.08 -17.82 -6.94
C GLY A 61 4.38 -17.70 -5.59
N PRO A 62 5.01 -17.20 -4.51
CA PRO A 62 4.35 -17.16 -3.20
C PRO A 62 3.10 -16.29 -3.19
N ILE A 63 2.15 -16.71 -2.36
CA ILE A 63 0.97 -15.90 -2.05
C ILE A 63 1.38 -14.84 -1.03
N VAL A 64 1.08 -13.57 -1.38
CA VAL A 64 1.32 -12.42 -0.50
C VAL A 64 0.16 -12.25 0.48
N VAL A 65 -1.08 -12.28 -0.05
CA VAL A 65 -2.31 -12.26 0.76
C VAL A 65 -3.33 -13.24 0.17
N ARG A 66 -4.15 -13.86 1.04
CA ARG A 66 -5.18 -14.81 0.63
C ARG A 66 -6.57 -14.20 0.74
N ALA A 67 -7.42 -14.48 -0.24
CA ALA A 67 -8.85 -14.18 -0.16
C ALA A 67 -9.44 -14.80 1.11
N GLY A 68 -10.25 -14.04 1.84
CA GLY A 68 -10.87 -14.49 3.08
C GLY A 68 -10.00 -14.33 4.32
N ALA A 69 -8.69 -14.18 4.19
CA ALA A 69 -7.82 -13.91 5.32
C ALA A 69 -8.03 -12.48 5.83
N ARG A 70 -7.74 -12.28 7.12
CA ARG A 70 -7.86 -10.95 7.73
C ARG A 70 -6.96 -9.94 7.05
N GLY A 71 -7.51 -8.76 6.73
CA GLY A 71 -6.75 -7.64 6.17
C GLY A 71 -5.98 -6.93 7.26
N ASP A 72 -4.66 -7.10 7.29
CA ASP A 72 -3.78 -6.58 8.34
C ASP A 72 -2.69 -5.65 7.84
N ALA A 73 -2.66 -5.35 6.54
CA ALA A 73 -1.62 -4.51 5.97
C ALA A 73 -2.02 -3.93 4.61
N PHE A 74 -1.35 -2.84 4.29
CA PHE A 74 -1.37 -2.17 2.99
C PHE A 74 -0.02 -2.39 2.31
N PHE A 75 -0.04 -2.56 0.99
CA PHE A 75 1.17 -2.83 0.21
C PHE A 75 1.30 -1.90 -0.98
N VAL A 76 2.52 -1.41 -1.22
CA VAL A 76 2.91 -0.74 -2.46
C VAL A 76 3.97 -1.57 -3.15
N ILE A 77 3.81 -1.80 -4.46
CA ILE A 77 4.81 -2.55 -5.24
C ILE A 77 5.95 -1.63 -5.62
N LEU A 78 7.16 -1.97 -5.15
CA LEU A 78 8.39 -1.23 -5.44
C LEU A 78 9.13 -1.80 -6.64
N ASP A 79 9.08 -3.12 -6.82
CA ASP A 79 9.74 -3.83 -7.92
C ASP A 79 9.01 -5.15 -8.17
N GLY A 80 8.95 -5.55 -9.43
CA GLY A 80 8.32 -6.79 -9.83
C GLY A 80 6.83 -6.63 -10.12
N SER A 81 6.14 -7.76 -10.20
CA SER A 81 4.72 -7.82 -10.53
C SER A 81 3.98 -8.82 -9.65
N ALA A 82 2.72 -8.57 -9.41
CA ALA A 82 1.84 -9.44 -8.65
C ALA A 82 0.53 -9.66 -9.40
N ARG A 83 -0.11 -10.79 -9.13
CA ARG A 83 -1.42 -11.10 -9.71
C ARG A 83 -2.48 -11.13 -8.65
N VAL A 84 -3.55 -10.38 -8.90
CA VAL A 84 -4.75 -10.38 -8.08
C VAL A 84 -5.75 -11.35 -8.71
N GLU A 85 -6.27 -12.29 -7.90
CA GLU A 85 -7.29 -13.24 -8.34
C GLU A 85 -8.45 -13.20 -7.37
N THR A 86 -9.64 -12.89 -7.88
CA THR A 86 -10.87 -12.92 -7.09
C THR A 86 -11.42 -14.34 -7.01
N PRO A 87 -12.25 -14.67 -5.99
CA PRO A 87 -12.82 -16.01 -5.87
C PRO A 87 -13.66 -16.46 -7.08
N ASP A 88 -14.20 -15.52 -7.86
CA ASP A 88 -14.96 -15.80 -9.06
C ASP A 88 -14.08 -15.99 -10.31
N GLY A 89 -12.76 -15.96 -10.17
CA GLY A 89 -11.82 -16.27 -11.24
C GLY A 89 -11.34 -15.06 -12.05
N HIS A 90 -11.75 -13.83 -11.73
CA HIS A 90 -11.22 -12.65 -12.40
C HIS A 90 -9.78 -12.40 -11.94
N THR A 91 -8.92 -12.05 -12.88
CA THR A 91 -7.51 -11.76 -12.61
C THR A 91 -7.12 -10.36 -13.08
N ARG A 92 -6.16 -9.77 -12.38
CA ARG A 92 -5.57 -8.48 -12.74
C ARG A 92 -4.12 -8.47 -12.28
N ASP A 93 -3.23 -7.94 -13.11
CA ASP A 93 -1.83 -7.81 -12.75
C ASP A 93 -1.54 -6.42 -12.20
N LEU A 94 -0.69 -6.39 -11.17
CA LEU A 94 -0.18 -5.17 -10.53
C LEU A 94 1.30 -5.06 -10.83
N HIS A 95 1.76 -3.82 -11.03
CA HIS A 95 3.14 -3.50 -11.39
C HIS A 95 3.72 -2.46 -10.43
N GLU A 96 4.98 -2.09 -10.65
CA GLU A 96 5.64 -1.06 -9.85
C GLU A 96 4.79 0.20 -9.76
N GLY A 97 4.61 0.71 -8.56
CA GLY A 97 3.78 1.88 -8.28
C GLY A 97 2.32 1.57 -8.00
N ASP A 98 1.87 0.35 -8.24
CA ASP A 98 0.54 -0.08 -7.85
C ASP A 98 0.50 -0.43 -6.36
N TYR A 99 -0.70 -0.44 -5.80
CA TYR A 99 -0.92 -0.69 -4.38
C TYR A 99 -2.19 -1.51 -4.18
N PHE A 100 -2.30 -2.13 -3.01
CA PHE A 100 -3.51 -2.86 -2.63
C PHE A 100 -3.66 -2.91 -1.10
N GLY A 101 -4.89 -3.05 -0.65
CA GLY A 101 -5.22 -3.26 0.75
C GLY A 101 -5.34 -2.01 1.60
N GLU A 102 -5.47 -0.81 1.01
CA GLU A 102 -5.51 0.45 1.76
C GLU A 102 -6.70 0.54 2.72
N LEU A 103 -7.87 0.03 2.34
CA LEU A 103 -9.05 0.09 3.22
C LEU A 103 -8.93 -0.83 4.43
N ALA A 104 -8.17 -1.91 4.30
CA ALA A 104 -7.92 -2.82 5.42
C ALA A 104 -7.14 -2.17 6.56
N LEU A 105 -6.43 -1.08 6.30
CA LEU A 105 -5.79 -0.30 7.37
C LEU A 105 -6.79 0.24 8.38
N LEU A 106 -8.01 0.51 7.96
CA LEU A 106 -9.05 1.06 8.82
C LEU A 106 -9.90 -0.02 9.47
N ASP A 107 -10.45 -0.95 8.70
CA ASP A 107 -11.46 -1.88 9.19
C ASP A 107 -10.94 -3.30 9.42
N GLY A 108 -9.77 -3.65 8.89
CA GLY A 108 -9.24 -5.01 9.02
C GLY A 108 -10.12 -6.08 8.37
N ALA A 109 -10.97 -5.68 7.40
CA ALA A 109 -11.90 -6.60 6.75
C ALA A 109 -11.17 -7.75 6.03
N PRO A 110 -11.80 -8.91 5.87
CA PRO A 110 -11.22 -10.00 5.12
C PRO A 110 -10.85 -9.60 3.69
N ARG A 111 -9.76 -10.17 3.19
CA ARG A 111 -9.29 -9.89 1.82
C ARG A 111 -10.32 -10.36 0.80
N SER A 112 -10.63 -9.51 -0.18
CA SER A 112 -11.56 -9.83 -1.26
C SER A 112 -10.91 -10.66 -2.37
N ALA A 113 -9.60 -10.72 -2.40
CA ALA A 113 -8.85 -11.40 -3.45
C ALA A 113 -7.54 -11.98 -2.91
N THR A 114 -7.00 -12.94 -3.65
CA THR A 114 -5.66 -13.49 -3.42
C THR A 114 -4.67 -12.71 -4.28
N VAL A 115 -3.55 -12.30 -3.70
CA VAL A 115 -2.46 -11.65 -4.42
C VAL A 115 -1.22 -12.54 -4.32
N SER A 116 -0.65 -12.88 -5.47
CA SER A 116 0.55 -13.70 -5.55
C SER A 116 1.64 -13.02 -6.36
N ALA A 117 2.90 -13.30 -6.03
CA ALA A 117 4.05 -12.76 -6.77
C ALA A 117 4.19 -13.50 -8.11
N ILE A 118 4.17 -12.77 -9.22
CA ILE A 118 4.41 -13.35 -10.56
C ILE A 118 5.88 -13.63 -10.75
N ASN A 119 6.71 -12.69 -10.31
CA ASN A 119 8.17 -12.79 -10.34
C ASN A 119 8.73 -12.34 -8.99
N SER A 120 10.04 -12.17 -8.88
CA SER A 120 10.61 -11.58 -7.65
C SER A 120 9.96 -10.24 -7.37
N LEU A 121 9.38 -10.09 -6.19
CA LEU A 121 8.56 -8.96 -5.81
C LEU A 121 9.14 -8.27 -4.59
N ALA A 122 9.30 -6.95 -4.65
CA ALA A 122 9.63 -6.12 -3.50
C ALA A 122 8.48 -5.16 -3.20
N THR A 123 8.07 -5.11 -1.94
CA THR A 123 6.95 -4.28 -1.51
C THR A 123 7.31 -3.40 -0.33
N ALA A 124 6.65 -2.26 -0.23
CA ALA A 124 6.57 -1.49 1.02
C ALA A 124 5.28 -1.92 1.72
N ARG A 125 5.41 -2.46 2.93
CA ARG A 125 4.28 -2.96 3.72
C ARG A 125 4.04 -2.06 4.92
N ILE A 126 2.79 -1.62 5.09
CA ILE A 126 2.37 -0.86 6.28
C ILE A 126 1.36 -1.71 7.03
N SER A 127 1.69 -2.08 8.27
CA SER A 127 0.78 -2.88 9.08
C SER A 127 -0.38 -2.04 9.61
N ARG A 128 -1.54 -2.67 9.74
CA ARG A 128 -2.72 -2.04 10.34
C ARG A 128 -2.44 -1.60 11.79
N THR A 129 -1.78 -2.44 12.57
CA THR A 129 -1.44 -2.12 13.96
C THR A 129 -0.60 -0.86 14.06
N ALA A 130 0.44 -0.74 13.24
CA ALA A 130 1.30 0.45 13.21
C ALA A 130 0.52 1.69 12.77
N PHE A 131 -0.32 1.56 11.73
CA PHE A 131 -1.13 2.66 11.23
C PHE A 131 -2.13 3.17 12.27
N LEU A 132 -2.82 2.27 12.97
CA LEU A 132 -3.75 2.66 14.03
C LEU A 132 -3.03 3.32 15.21
N GLY A 133 -1.82 2.86 15.52
CA GLY A 133 -0.98 3.51 16.53
C GLY A 133 -0.65 4.95 16.15
N LEU A 134 -0.31 5.19 14.90
CA LEU A 134 -0.05 6.54 14.39
C LEU A 134 -1.31 7.43 14.51
N LEU A 135 -2.49 6.90 14.20
CA LEU A 135 -3.74 7.66 14.33
C LEU A 135 -4.03 8.05 15.79
N ARG A 136 -3.68 7.19 16.75
CA ARG A 136 -3.81 7.53 18.18
C ARG A 136 -2.87 8.66 18.58
N ASP A 137 -1.67 8.68 18.03
CA ASP A 137 -0.67 9.72 18.32
C ASP A 137 -0.99 11.03 17.60
N GLU A 138 -1.69 10.97 16.48
CA GLU A 138 -2.04 12.12 15.65
C GLU A 138 -3.52 12.14 15.28
N PRO A 139 -4.41 12.53 16.23
CA PRO A 139 -5.86 12.53 15.97
C PRO A 139 -6.28 13.37 14.76
N ALA A 140 -5.54 14.43 14.44
CA ALA A 140 -5.85 15.28 13.28
C ALA A 140 -5.78 14.50 11.96
N MET A 141 -4.94 13.47 11.87
CA MET A 141 -4.91 12.60 10.71
C MET A 141 -6.22 11.83 10.56
N GLY A 142 -6.79 11.34 11.66
CA GLY A 142 -8.06 10.62 11.64
C GLY A 142 -9.20 11.47 11.09
N VAL A 143 -9.24 12.75 11.47
CA VAL A 143 -10.23 13.69 10.95
C VAL A 143 -10.07 13.88 9.44
N ARG A 144 -8.82 14.06 8.96
CA ARG A 144 -8.56 14.21 7.53
C ARG A 144 -8.91 12.94 6.74
N LEU A 145 -8.62 11.77 7.30
CA LEU A 145 -9.00 10.49 6.67
C LEU A 145 -10.52 10.37 6.56
N ALA A 146 -11.27 10.79 7.58
CA ALA A 146 -12.72 10.78 7.53
C ALA A 146 -13.24 11.68 6.41
N HIS A 147 -12.66 12.87 6.22
CA HIS A 147 -13.00 13.75 5.10
C HIS A 147 -12.68 13.09 3.76
N GLY A 148 -11.54 12.42 3.65
CA GLY A 148 -11.16 11.69 2.44
C GLY A 148 -12.14 10.58 2.10
N LEU A 149 -12.65 9.86 3.09
CA LEU A 149 -13.66 8.83 2.89
C LEU A 149 -14.99 9.42 2.40
N VAL A 150 -15.39 10.57 2.93
CA VAL A 150 -16.59 11.28 2.47
C VAL A 150 -16.45 11.66 0.99
N ASP A 151 -15.27 12.14 0.58
CA ASP A 151 -15.02 12.50 -0.81
C ASP A 151 -15.11 11.27 -1.73
N ILE A 152 -14.59 10.12 -1.30
CA ILE A 152 -14.71 8.87 -2.05
C ILE A 152 -16.19 8.48 -2.22
N VAL A 153 -16.97 8.56 -1.16
CA VAL A 153 -18.40 8.22 -1.20
C VAL A 153 -19.14 9.16 -2.15
N ARG A 154 -18.86 10.46 -2.09
CA ARG A 154 -19.50 11.45 -2.98
C ARG A 154 -19.17 11.20 -4.45
N ASP A 155 -17.92 10.83 -4.75
CA ASP A 155 -17.50 10.52 -6.12
C ASP A 155 -18.22 9.27 -6.65
N LEU A 156 -18.45 8.27 -5.82
CA LEU A 156 -19.23 7.09 -6.19
C LEU A 156 -20.69 7.44 -6.47
N GLN A 157 -21.25 8.40 -5.74
CA GLN A 157 -22.64 8.84 -5.93
C GLN A 157 -22.85 9.66 -7.21
N LYS A 158 -21.79 10.24 -7.76
CA LYS A 158 -21.87 11.00 -9.03
C LYS A 158 -21.91 10.11 -10.26
N ALA A 159 -21.59 8.86 -10.10
CA ALA A 159 -21.54 7.90 -11.23
C ALA A 159 -22.94 7.54 -11.73
#